data_7dc4cdd9f6acb458371d657190638279
#
_entry.id   7dc4cdd9f6acb458371d657190638279
#
_cell.length_a   1.000
_cell.length_b   1.000
_cell.length_c   1.000
_cell.angle_alpha   90.00
_cell.angle_beta   90.00
_cell.angle_gamma   90.00
#
_symmetry.space_group_name_H-M   'P 1'
#
loop_
_entity.id
_entity.type
_entity.pdbx_description
1 polymer ?
#
loop_
_entity_poly.entity_id
_entity_poly.type
_entity_poly.pdbx_seq_one_letter_code
_entity_poly.pdbx_strand_id
1 'polypeptide(L)'
;MKHKSLFWLQGLFLLILAFNSCEKTSIDLESEAEAEEEVAVITDPFYADLKEDSSLEDYWELFVADAIRSGKADPGTGRNVSIFFGTEPDFSSGVTADHAGRAYNICDANTVSFEIIESFWEDFTVVQRLYTFYHEAGHARYKYRHPCESNECTSSPEDFPVMWLSVLPANTPLEEFIKDKNNFFKQRWEGIRYFNCPS
;
A
#
# COMPACT_ATOMS: atom_id res chain seq x y z
N MET A 1 -60.01 17.15 21.46
CA MET A 1 -59.88 18.20 22.50
C MET A 1 -58.51 18.82 22.25
N LYS A 2 -58.43 20.01 21.62
CA LYS A 2 -58.17 21.31 22.27
C LYS A 2 -56.73 21.38 22.80
N HIS A 3 -55.81 22.31 22.49
CA HIS A 3 -55.77 23.69 22.02
C HIS A 3 -54.29 23.92 21.56
N LYS A 4 -53.97 24.63 20.42
CA LYS A 4 -53.76 26.08 20.29
C LYS A 4 -52.66 26.65 21.20
N SER A 5 -51.58 27.22 20.66
CA SER A 5 -51.36 28.62 20.26
C SER A 5 -49.87 28.77 19.90
N LEU A 6 -49.39 29.28 18.80
CA LEU A 6 -49.42 30.61 18.20
C LEU A 6 -48.85 31.73 19.08
N PHE A 7 -47.63 32.26 18.68
CA PHE A 7 -47.20 33.67 18.84
C PHE A 7 -45.81 33.74 18.15
N TRP A 8 -45.61 34.31 17.01
CA TRP A 8 -45.50 35.70 16.59
C TRP A 8 -44.51 36.50 17.43
N LEU A 9 -43.38 36.88 16.84
CA LEU A 9 -42.93 38.25 16.82
C LEU A 9 -41.89 38.50 15.71
N GLN A 10 -42.25 39.46 14.89
CA GLN A 10 -41.48 40.20 13.91
C GLN A 10 -40.34 40.96 14.57
N GLY A 11 -39.25 41.12 13.88
CA GLY A 11 -38.17 42.04 14.19
C GLY A 11 -37.50 42.52 12.89
N LEU A 12 -38.12 43.45 12.27
CA LEU A 12 -37.67 44.33 11.19
C LEU A 12 -36.60 45.27 11.72
N PHE A 13 -35.45 45.41 11.07
CA PHE A 13 -34.62 46.66 11.05
C PHE A 13 -33.32 46.34 10.31
N LEU A 14 -32.84 46.98 9.40
CA LEU A 14 -32.78 48.30 8.78
C LEU A 14 -31.71 48.22 7.69
N LEU A 15 -32.08 48.69 6.57
CA LEU A 15 -31.29 48.98 5.38
C LEU A 15 -30.21 50.03 5.70
N ILE A 16 -28.96 49.76 5.40
CA ILE A 16 -27.97 50.82 5.16
C ILE A 16 -27.30 50.55 3.81
N LEU A 17 -27.72 51.36 2.86
CA LEU A 17 -27.03 51.63 1.60
C LEU A 17 -25.81 52.50 1.91
N ALA A 18 -24.63 52.04 1.56
CA ALA A 18 -23.51 52.96 1.37
C ALA A 18 -22.88 52.66 0.02
N PHE A 19 -22.97 53.62 -0.82
CA PHE A 19 -22.37 53.71 -2.16
C PHE A 19 -20.88 53.97 -2.06
N ASN A 20 -20.23 53.64 -3.16
CA ASN A 20 -18.90 54.03 -3.65
C ASN A 20 -17.84 52.96 -3.37
N SER A 21 -17.10 52.55 -4.33
CA SER A 21 -16.36 53.26 -5.35
C SER A 21 -15.91 52.28 -6.42
N CYS A 22 -16.04 52.68 -7.67
CA CYS A 22 -15.45 52.01 -8.80
C CYS A 22 -13.93 52.24 -8.75
N GLU A 23 -13.17 51.26 -8.33
CA GLU A 23 -11.71 51.26 -8.48
C GLU A 23 -11.33 50.13 -9.41
N LYS A 24 -10.70 50.48 -10.51
CA LYS A 24 -10.12 49.58 -11.48
C LYS A 24 -9.03 48.77 -10.79
N THR A 25 -9.36 47.55 -10.40
CA THR A 25 -8.34 46.62 -10.00
C THR A 25 -7.92 45.83 -11.24
N SER A 26 -6.70 46.06 -11.63
CA SER A 26 -5.95 45.24 -12.56
C SER A 26 -6.15 43.77 -12.22
N ILE A 27 -6.45 42.98 -13.24
CA ILE A 27 -6.45 41.51 -13.16
C ILE A 27 -4.98 41.13 -13.02
N ASP A 28 -4.54 40.96 -11.79
CA ASP A 28 -3.34 40.18 -11.51
C ASP A 28 -3.72 38.74 -11.82
N LEU A 29 -3.09 38.21 -12.87
CA LEU A 29 -2.99 36.77 -13.11
C LEU A 29 -2.28 36.16 -11.88
N GLU A 30 -3.08 35.74 -10.91
CA GLU A 30 -2.56 34.82 -9.93
C GLU A 30 -2.09 33.59 -10.70
N SER A 31 -0.77 33.45 -10.76
CA SER A 31 -0.06 32.24 -11.10
C SER A 31 -0.74 31.10 -10.32
N GLU A 32 -1.43 30.21 -11.03
CA GLU A 32 -1.71 28.89 -10.52
C GLU A 32 -0.34 28.29 -10.14
N ALA A 33 -0.03 28.36 -8.86
CA ALA A 33 1.05 27.57 -8.32
C ALA A 33 0.62 26.11 -8.55
N GLU A 34 1.19 25.50 -9.57
CA GLU A 34 1.23 24.04 -9.69
C GLU A 34 1.73 23.56 -8.33
N ALA A 35 0.85 22.88 -7.59
CA ALA A 35 1.26 22.16 -6.41
C ALA A 35 2.25 21.10 -6.91
N GLU A 36 3.55 21.39 -6.78
CA GLU A 36 4.57 20.38 -6.92
C GLU A 36 4.20 19.30 -5.90
N GLU A 37 3.78 18.15 -6.41
CA GLU A 37 3.56 16.95 -5.62
C GLU A 37 4.90 16.65 -4.96
N GLU A 38 5.00 16.94 -3.67
CA GLU A 38 6.21 16.72 -2.89
C GLU A 38 6.43 15.20 -2.85
N VAL A 39 7.21 14.71 -3.80
CA VAL A 39 7.63 13.30 -3.85
C VAL A 39 8.26 13.00 -2.50
N ALA A 40 7.62 12.15 -1.71
CA ALA A 40 8.08 11.77 -0.40
C ALA A 40 9.53 11.29 -0.52
N VAL A 41 10.46 12.10 -0.04
CA VAL A 41 11.90 11.78 -0.10
C VAL A 41 12.11 10.57 0.78
N ILE A 42 12.56 9.46 0.18
CA ILE A 42 12.96 8.27 0.93
C ILE A 42 14.16 8.65 1.81
N THR A 43 13.89 8.89 3.08
CA THR A 43 14.90 9.41 4.02
C THR A 43 15.65 8.32 4.79
N ASP A 44 15.13 7.08 4.83
CA ASP A 44 15.86 5.95 5.43
C ASP A 44 17.01 5.56 4.50
N PRO A 45 18.28 5.68 4.93
CA PRO A 45 19.45 5.39 4.08
C PRO A 45 19.44 3.98 3.49
N PHE A 46 18.75 3.04 4.14
CA PHE A 46 18.67 1.66 3.68
C PHE A 46 17.77 1.48 2.46
N TYR A 47 16.82 2.39 2.23
CA TYR A 47 15.94 2.39 1.06
C TYR A 47 16.29 3.50 0.06
N ALA A 48 17.30 4.32 0.35
CA ALA A 48 17.66 5.47 -0.47
C ALA A 48 18.15 5.09 -1.88
N ASP A 49 18.63 3.86 -2.05
CA ASP A 49 19.12 3.36 -3.34
C ASP A 49 18.00 2.81 -4.24
N LEU A 50 16.80 2.55 -3.68
CA LEU A 50 15.65 2.12 -4.48
C LEU A 50 15.11 3.29 -5.30
N LYS A 51 14.89 3.02 -6.58
CA LYS A 51 14.34 3.95 -7.57
C LYS A 51 13.23 3.28 -8.36
N GLU A 52 12.54 4.07 -9.16
CA GLU A 52 11.50 3.55 -10.04
C GLU A 52 12.01 2.52 -11.06
N ASP A 53 13.28 2.62 -11.46
CA ASP A 53 13.93 1.69 -12.38
C ASP A 53 14.69 0.54 -11.70
N SER A 54 14.58 0.41 -10.37
CA SER A 54 15.17 -0.72 -9.64
C SER A 54 14.56 -2.05 -10.07
N SER A 55 15.44 -3.04 -10.25
CA SER A 55 15.08 -4.38 -10.69
C SER A 55 14.44 -5.22 -9.58
N LEU A 56 13.78 -6.33 -9.92
CA LEU A 56 13.30 -7.30 -8.93
C LEU A 56 14.44 -7.89 -8.09
N GLU A 57 15.65 -7.96 -8.65
CA GLU A 57 16.85 -8.40 -7.90
C GLU A 57 17.20 -7.41 -6.79
N ASP A 58 17.16 -6.09 -7.05
CA ASP A 58 17.42 -5.07 -6.03
C ASP A 58 16.43 -5.19 -4.85
N TYR A 59 15.15 -5.45 -5.15
CA TYR A 59 14.13 -5.68 -4.12
C TYR A 59 14.36 -7.00 -3.36
N TRP A 60 14.86 -8.04 -4.04
CA TRP A 60 15.21 -9.30 -3.38
C TRP A 60 16.40 -9.14 -2.43
N GLU A 61 17.46 -8.46 -2.86
CA GLU A 61 18.62 -8.17 -2.03
C GLU A 61 18.22 -7.37 -0.79
N LEU A 62 17.35 -6.38 -0.96
CA LEU A 62 16.79 -5.60 0.14
C LEU A 62 15.98 -6.48 1.11
N PHE A 63 15.10 -7.35 0.60
CA PHE A 63 14.32 -8.29 1.41
C PHE A 63 15.21 -9.23 2.22
N VAL A 64 16.26 -9.77 1.61
CA VAL A 64 17.27 -10.62 2.28
C VAL A 64 17.96 -9.85 3.40
N ALA A 65 18.44 -8.65 3.10
CA ALA A 65 19.12 -7.82 4.09
C ALA A 65 18.19 -7.46 5.27
N ASP A 66 16.93 -7.14 5.00
CA ASP A 66 15.93 -6.86 6.03
C ASP A 66 15.59 -8.09 6.89
N ALA A 67 15.50 -9.27 6.28
CA ALA A 67 15.31 -10.51 7.01
C ALA A 67 16.46 -10.76 7.98
N ILE A 68 17.70 -10.64 7.52
CA ILE A 68 18.90 -10.82 8.32
C ILE A 68 18.96 -9.80 9.46
N ARG A 69 18.71 -8.52 9.17
CA ARG A 69 18.66 -7.46 10.20
C ARG A 69 17.57 -7.71 11.25
N SER A 70 16.50 -8.38 10.85
CA SER A 70 15.41 -8.76 11.75
C SER A 70 15.66 -10.08 12.52
N GLY A 71 16.88 -10.66 12.41
CA GLY A 71 17.28 -11.88 13.10
C GLY A 71 16.78 -13.16 12.44
N LYS A 72 16.30 -13.09 11.19
CA LYS A 72 15.95 -14.30 10.39
C LYS A 72 17.19 -14.83 9.68
N ALA A 73 17.18 -16.13 9.40
CA ALA A 73 18.15 -16.70 8.46
C ALA A 73 17.93 -16.11 7.05
N ASP A 74 18.98 -16.06 6.27
CA ASP A 74 18.92 -15.64 4.87
C ASP A 74 17.84 -16.45 4.12
N PRO A 75 16.83 -15.78 3.54
CA PRO A 75 15.71 -16.44 2.89
C PRO A 75 16.11 -17.27 1.64
N GLY A 76 17.19 -16.91 0.97
CA GLY A 76 17.68 -17.57 -0.25
C GLY A 76 18.63 -18.75 0.01
N THR A 77 19.25 -18.83 1.19
CA THR A 77 20.28 -19.85 1.44
C THR A 77 19.74 -21.27 1.27
N GLY A 78 20.40 -22.04 0.37
CA GLY A 78 20.06 -23.44 0.09
C GLY A 78 18.76 -23.61 -0.71
N ARG A 79 18.28 -22.57 -1.38
CA ARG A 79 17.04 -22.60 -2.17
C ARG A 79 17.25 -22.16 -3.61
N ASN A 80 16.39 -22.69 -4.46
CA ASN A 80 16.24 -22.17 -5.82
C ASN A 80 15.31 -20.95 -5.76
N VAL A 81 15.86 -19.77 -6.02
CA VAL A 81 15.12 -18.50 -6.04
C VAL A 81 14.76 -18.16 -7.48
N SER A 82 13.47 -17.95 -7.75
CA SER A 82 12.93 -17.57 -9.05
C SER A 82 11.90 -16.48 -8.89
N ILE A 83 12.27 -15.25 -9.24
CA ILE A 83 11.44 -14.06 -9.17
C ILE A 83 11.40 -13.46 -10.57
N PHE A 84 10.20 -13.21 -11.10
CA PHE A 84 10.06 -12.77 -12.48
C PHE A 84 8.84 -11.90 -12.68
N PHE A 85 8.84 -11.14 -13.77
CA PHE A 85 7.64 -10.44 -14.20
C PHE A 85 6.71 -11.41 -14.95
N GLY A 86 5.47 -11.50 -14.46
CA GLY A 86 4.39 -12.18 -15.16
C GLY A 86 3.72 -11.20 -16.14
N THR A 87 3.38 -11.73 -17.31
CA THR A 87 2.47 -11.04 -18.22
C THR A 87 1.04 -11.27 -17.75
N GLU A 88 0.16 -10.34 -17.95
CA GLU A 88 -1.29 -10.36 -17.67
C GLU A 88 -1.84 -11.54 -16.84
N PRO A 89 -2.73 -11.30 -15.88
CA PRO A 89 -3.26 -12.37 -15.04
C PRO A 89 -3.92 -13.45 -15.91
N ASP A 90 -3.49 -14.69 -15.75
CA ASP A 90 -4.15 -15.83 -16.38
C ASP A 90 -5.49 -16.09 -15.67
N PHE A 91 -6.54 -15.50 -16.19
CA PHE A 91 -7.91 -15.67 -15.68
C PHE A 91 -8.36 -17.14 -15.65
N SER A 92 -7.73 -18.03 -16.41
CA SER A 92 -8.05 -19.46 -16.41
C SER A 92 -7.64 -20.15 -15.13
N SER A 93 -6.69 -19.58 -14.40
CA SER A 93 -6.17 -20.09 -13.12
C SER A 93 -6.91 -19.55 -11.88
N GLY A 94 -7.99 -18.77 -12.07
CA GLY A 94 -8.78 -18.18 -10.98
C GLY A 94 -8.15 -16.93 -10.38
N VAL A 95 -7.08 -16.39 -11.00
CA VAL A 95 -6.52 -15.09 -10.67
C VAL A 95 -7.40 -14.02 -11.26
N THR A 96 -7.86 -13.10 -10.43
CA THR A 96 -8.61 -11.94 -10.88
C THR A 96 -7.67 -10.83 -11.33
N ALA A 97 -8.16 -9.86 -12.09
CA ALA A 97 -7.41 -8.68 -12.53
C ALA A 97 -6.81 -7.84 -11.37
N ASP A 98 -7.14 -8.19 -10.13
CA ASP A 98 -6.79 -7.43 -8.93
C ASP A 98 -5.53 -7.97 -8.22
N HIS A 99 -4.86 -8.97 -8.77
CA HIS A 99 -3.66 -9.55 -8.15
C HIS A 99 -2.40 -8.91 -8.75
N ALA A 100 -1.66 -8.18 -7.92
CA ALA A 100 -0.40 -7.55 -8.32
C ALA A 100 0.79 -8.55 -8.37
N GLY A 101 0.62 -9.77 -7.83
CA GLY A 101 1.62 -10.82 -7.85
C GLY A 101 1.05 -12.18 -7.47
N ARG A 102 1.89 -13.22 -7.53
CA ARG A 102 1.52 -14.58 -7.15
C ARG A 102 2.74 -15.40 -6.72
N ALA A 103 2.63 -16.08 -5.59
CA ALA A 103 3.61 -17.05 -5.14
C ALA A 103 3.31 -18.46 -5.67
N TYR A 104 4.36 -19.18 -6.02
CA TYR A 104 4.32 -20.56 -6.54
C TYR A 104 5.04 -21.53 -5.63
N ASN A 105 4.69 -22.81 -5.73
CA ASN A 105 5.37 -23.90 -5.02
C ASN A 105 5.53 -23.64 -3.50
N ILE A 106 4.55 -22.98 -2.89
CA ILE A 106 4.62 -22.46 -1.51
C ILE A 106 5.04 -23.54 -0.51
N CYS A 107 4.65 -24.79 -0.75
CA CYS A 107 4.97 -25.91 0.14
C CYS A 107 6.31 -26.59 -0.16
N ASP A 108 7.03 -26.21 -1.21
CA ASP A 108 8.38 -26.69 -1.45
C ASP A 108 9.40 -25.95 -0.57
N ALA A 109 10.08 -26.68 0.30
CA ALA A 109 11.08 -26.12 1.22
C ALA A 109 12.35 -25.64 0.51
N ASN A 110 12.60 -26.14 -0.71
CA ASN A 110 13.82 -25.86 -1.48
C ASN A 110 13.64 -24.73 -2.51
N THR A 111 12.44 -24.16 -2.60
CA THR A 111 12.10 -23.15 -3.61
C THR A 111 11.56 -21.88 -2.95
N VAL A 112 11.95 -20.74 -3.50
CA VAL A 112 11.28 -19.44 -3.33
C VAL A 112 10.91 -18.97 -4.71
N SER A 113 9.63 -18.99 -5.07
CA SER A 113 9.20 -18.65 -6.42
C SER A 113 7.94 -17.78 -6.39
N PHE A 114 7.99 -16.64 -7.06
CA PHE A 114 6.83 -15.78 -7.25
C PHE A 114 6.99 -14.89 -8.48
N GLU A 115 5.86 -14.46 -9.00
CA GLU A 115 5.77 -13.45 -10.06
C GLU A 115 5.22 -12.16 -9.53
N ILE A 116 5.60 -11.06 -10.17
CA ILE A 116 5.01 -9.75 -10.04
C ILE A 116 4.39 -9.40 -11.40
N ILE A 117 3.17 -8.88 -11.42
CA ILE A 117 2.51 -8.48 -12.66
C ILE A 117 3.10 -7.15 -13.13
N GLU A 118 3.72 -7.16 -14.31
CA GLU A 118 4.51 -6.03 -14.83
C GLU A 118 3.69 -4.75 -14.95
N SER A 119 2.44 -4.83 -15.47
CA SER A 119 1.57 -3.67 -15.63
C SER A 119 1.23 -2.97 -14.30
N PHE A 120 1.06 -3.71 -13.21
CA PHE A 120 0.89 -3.11 -11.88
C PHE A 120 2.18 -2.51 -11.35
N TRP A 121 3.30 -3.21 -11.59
CA TRP A 121 4.60 -2.76 -11.12
C TRP A 121 5.01 -1.42 -11.72
N GLU A 122 4.75 -1.22 -13.00
CA GLU A 122 5.05 0.03 -13.70
C GLU A 122 4.31 1.24 -13.11
N ASP A 123 3.04 1.03 -12.72
CA ASP A 123 2.17 2.07 -12.16
C ASP A 123 2.38 2.30 -10.65
N PHE A 124 3.11 1.40 -9.97
CA PHE A 124 3.27 1.47 -8.53
C PHE A 124 4.39 2.40 -8.09
N THR A 125 4.13 3.16 -7.03
CA THR A 125 5.18 3.85 -6.28
C THR A 125 6.16 2.86 -5.66
N VAL A 126 7.37 3.32 -5.32
CA VAL A 126 8.38 2.48 -4.64
C VAL A 126 7.82 1.82 -3.38
N VAL A 127 6.99 2.52 -2.61
CA VAL A 127 6.37 1.97 -1.39
C VAL A 127 5.36 0.87 -1.71
N GLN A 128 4.52 1.05 -2.72
CA GLN A 128 3.59 0.00 -3.19
C GLN A 128 4.35 -1.23 -3.71
N ARG A 129 5.46 -1.03 -4.44
CA ARG A 129 6.34 -2.12 -4.88
C ARG A 129 6.96 -2.87 -3.72
N LEU A 130 7.43 -2.17 -2.68
CA LEU A 130 7.93 -2.79 -1.45
C LEU A 130 6.87 -3.69 -0.79
N TYR A 131 5.67 -3.18 -0.59
CA TYR A 131 4.58 -3.99 -0.02
C TYR A 131 4.26 -5.21 -0.87
N THR A 132 4.08 -5.05 -2.18
CA THR A 132 3.79 -6.16 -3.09
C THR A 132 4.89 -7.20 -3.08
N PHE A 133 6.15 -6.77 -3.17
CA PHE A 133 7.28 -7.68 -3.18
C PHE A 133 7.39 -8.48 -1.88
N TYR A 134 7.28 -7.81 -0.72
CA TYR A 134 7.36 -8.46 0.58
C TYR A 134 6.17 -9.37 0.85
N HIS A 135 5.00 -9.02 0.31
CA HIS A 135 3.80 -9.84 0.37
C HIS A 135 4.03 -11.19 -0.33
N GLU A 136 4.44 -11.16 -1.60
CA GLU A 136 4.69 -12.39 -2.37
C GLU A 136 5.85 -13.21 -1.80
N ALA A 137 6.92 -12.55 -1.37
CA ALA A 137 8.01 -13.21 -0.66
C ALA A 137 7.54 -13.83 0.68
N GLY A 138 6.56 -13.24 1.34
CA GLY A 138 5.91 -13.75 2.54
C GLY A 138 5.19 -15.07 2.28
N HIS A 139 4.43 -15.15 1.21
CA HIS A 139 3.80 -16.39 0.76
C HIS A 139 4.85 -17.45 0.39
N ALA A 140 5.77 -17.10 -0.50
CA ALA A 140 6.74 -18.04 -1.07
C ALA A 140 7.72 -18.58 -0.01
N ARG A 141 8.24 -17.70 0.85
CA ARG A 141 9.33 -18.05 1.77
C ARG A 141 8.87 -18.45 3.15
N TYR A 142 7.91 -17.71 3.72
CA TYR A 142 7.46 -17.89 5.09
C TYR A 142 6.14 -18.65 5.20
N LYS A 143 5.50 -18.97 4.06
CA LYS A 143 4.23 -19.69 4.00
C LYS A 143 3.09 -18.95 4.69
N TYR A 144 3.19 -17.63 4.78
CA TYR A 144 2.12 -16.81 5.31
C TYR A 144 0.92 -16.83 4.38
N ARG A 145 -0.26 -16.83 4.97
CA ARG A 145 -1.54 -16.58 4.27
C ARG A 145 -2.02 -15.17 4.61
N HIS A 146 -3.00 -14.72 3.84
CA HIS A 146 -3.73 -13.51 4.20
C HIS A 146 -4.38 -13.67 5.58
N PRO A 147 -4.48 -12.60 6.38
CA PRO A 147 -5.08 -12.67 7.72
C PRO A 147 -6.56 -13.04 7.70
N CYS A 148 -7.23 -12.81 6.58
CA CYS A 148 -8.66 -13.13 6.37
C CYS A 148 -8.87 -13.67 4.96
N GLU A 149 -10.00 -14.32 4.70
CA GLU A 149 -10.44 -14.66 3.35
C GLU A 149 -11.05 -13.41 2.66
N SER A 150 -11.07 -13.40 1.34
CA SER A 150 -11.47 -12.22 0.56
C SER A 150 -12.86 -11.67 0.90
N ASN A 151 -13.77 -12.53 1.34
CA ASN A 151 -15.12 -12.17 1.76
C ASN A 151 -15.24 -11.74 3.24
N GLU A 152 -14.17 -11.91 4.02
CA GLU A 152 -14.12 -11.60 5.45
C GLU A 152 -13.33 -10.31 5.72
N CYS A 153 -12.45 -9.90 4.79
CA CYS A 153 -11.67 -8.68 4.87
C CYS A 153 -12.53 -7.44 4.57
N THR A 154 -13.47 -7.11 5.46
CA THR A 154 -14.47 -6.05 5.23
C THR A 154 -14.01 -4.65 5.60
N SER A 155 -12.91 -4.51 6.32
CA SER A 155 -12.34 -3.21 6.72
C SER A 155 -10.82 -3.28 6.74
N SER A 156 -10.18 -2.19 6.33
CA SER A 156 -8.74 -2.03 6.54
C SER A 156 -8.47 -1.96 8.04
N PRO A 157 -7.54 -2.76 8.58
CA PRO A 157 -7.11 -2.63 9.96
C PRO A 157 -6.39 -1.28 10.18
N GLU A 158 -6.36 -0.79 11.43
CA GLU A 158 -5.58 0.41 11.77
C GLU A 158 -4.09 0.23 11.45
N ASP A 159 -3.58 -1.00 11.65
CA ASP A 159 -2.25 -1.41 11.26
C ASP A 159 -2.36 -2.34 10.05
N PHE A 160 -1.99 -1.85 8.87
CA PHE A 160 -2.10 -2.58 7.62
C PHE A 160 -0.94 -3.58 7.51
N PRO A 161 -1.18 -4.89 7.72
CA PRO A 161 -0.07 -5.85 7.65
C PRO A 161 0.39 -6.03 6.21
N VAL A 162 1.68 -6.29 6.01
CA VAL A 162 2.26 -6.63 4.70
C VAL A 162 1.47 -7.75 4.00
N MET A 163 0.91 -8.69 4.77
CA MET A 163 0.12 -9.80 4.23
C MET A 163 -1.36 -9.47 3.97
N TRP A 164 -1.72 -8.18 3.92
CA TRP A 164 -3.10 -7.78 3.60
C TRP A 164 -3.43 -8.02 2.12
N LEU A 165 -4.70 -8.29 1.82
CA LEU A 165 -5.19 -8.67 0.48
C LEU A 165 -5.12 -7.56 -0.58
N SER A 166 -5.10 -6.30 -0.17
CA SER A 166 -5.21 -5.18 -1.09
C SER A 166 -3.92 -4.40 -1.16
N VAL A 167 -3.65 -3.83 -2.32
CA VAL A 167 -2.57 -2.86 -2.49
C VAL A 167 -2.90 -1.58 -1.72
N LEU A 168 -1.90 -1.02 -1.09
CA LEU A 168 -2.01 0.23 -0.35
C LEU A 168 -2.23 1.44 -1.27
N PRO A 169 -2.82 2.53 -0.74
CA PRO A 169 -2.88 3.80 -1.45
C PRO A 169 -1.51 4.29 -1.89
N ALA A 170 -1.43 4.94 -3.06
CA ALA A 170 -0.16 5.42 -3.62
C ALA A 170 0.57 6.46 -2.73
N ASN A 171 -0.16 7.16 -1.87
CA ASN A 171 0.38 8.13 -0.92
C ASN A 171 0.79 7.53 0.43
N THR A 172 0.87 6.20 0.54
CA THR A 172 1.36 5.55 1.77
C THR A 172 2.81 5.93 2.01
N PRO A 173 3.16 6.48 3.18
CA PRO A 173 4.53 6.89 3.46
C PRO A 173 5.44 5.68 3.74
N LEU A 174 6.73 5.84 3.50
CA LEU A 174 7.72 4.79 3.71
C LEU A 174 7.80 4.35 5.18
N GLU A 175 7.56 5.26 6.11
CA GLU A 175 7.57 4.99 7.55
C GLU A 175 6.53 3.94 7.96
N GLU A 176 5.37 3.93 7.30
CA GLU A 176 4.36 2.88 7.51
C GLU A 176 4.87 1.53 7.04
N PHE A 177 5.45 1.47 5.85
CA PHE A 177 6.06 0.24 5.38
C PHE A 177 7.13 -0.28 6.34
N ILE A 178 8.03 0.58 6.83
CA ILE A 178 9.09 0.19 7.77
C ILE A 178 8.51 -0.40 9.05
N LYS A 179 7.43 0.19 9.59
CA LYS A 179 6.72 -0.32 10.76
C LYS A 179 6.14 -1.71 10.48
N ASP A 180 5.43 -1.85 9.36
CA ASP A 180 4.72 -3.08 9.02
C ASP A 180 5.67 -4.20 8.64
N LYS A 181 6.74 -3.90 7.91
CA LYS A 181 7.84 -4.82 7.64
C LYS A 181 8.49 -5.36 8.94
N ASN A 182 8.70 -4.50 9.92
CA ASN A 182 9.24 -4.93 11.21
C ASN A 182 8.28 -5.88 11.93
N ASN A 183 6.97 -5.62 11.85
CA ASN A 183 5.95 -6.51 12.39
C ASN A 183 5.92 -7.84 11.60
N PHE A 184 6.03 -7.79 10.28
CA PHE A 184 6.08 -8.95 9.38
C PHE A 184 7.21 -9.92 9.77
N PHE A 185 8.45 -9.45 9.89
CA PHE A 185 9.56 -10.32 10.28
C PHE A 185 9.48 -10.79 11.73
N LYS A 186 8.95 -9.97 12.63
CA LYS A 186 8.76 -10.33 14.05
C LYS A 186 7.49 -11.14 14.31
N GLN A 187 6.67 -11.38 13.28
CA GLN A 187 5.38 -12.07 13.40
C GLN A 187 4.46 -11.40 14.44
N ARG A 188 4.29 -10.08 14.30
CA ARG A 188 3.53 -9.25 15.24
C ARG A 188 2.38 -8.50 14.55
N TRP A 189 1.58 -9.19 13.75
CA TRP A 189 0.35 -8.63 13.20
C TRP A 189 -0.84 -9.49 13.59
N GLU A 190 -2.01 -8.91 13.58
CA GLU A 190 -3.25 -9.63 13.88
C GLU A 190 -3.60 -10.62 12.76
N GLY A 191 -4.13 -11.77 13.11
CA GLY A 191 -4.61 -12.74 12.13
C GLY A 191 -3.52 -13.53 11.39
N ILE A 192 -2.32 -13.70 11.98
CA ILE A 192 -1.26 -14.53 11.36
C ILE A 192 -1.79 -15.92 11.03
N ARG A 193 -1.68 -16.30 9.76
CA ARG A 193 -2.08 -17.61 9.23
C ARG A 193 -0.98 -18.20 8.36
N TYR A 194 -0.95 -19.52 8.23
CA TYR A 194 0.02 -20.23 7.42
C TYR A 194 -0.65 -21.19 6.45
N PHE A 195 0.00 -21.42 5.30
CA PHE A 195 -0.38 -22.52 4.43
C PHE A 195 -0.16 -23.87 5.15
N ASN A 196 -1.14 -24.74 5.05
CA ASN A 196 -1.03 -26.10 5.60
C ASN A 196 -0.27 -26.98 4.61
N CYS A 197 1.05 -27.00 4.72
CA CYS A 197 1.90 -27.80 3.87
C CYS A 197 2.03 -29.24 4.42
N PRO A 198 1.86 -30.27 3.57
CA PRO A 198 2.11 -31.64 3.99
C PRO A 198 3.58 -31.81 4.40
N SER A 199 3.80 -32.58 5.46
CA SER A 199 5.12 -32.93 5.99
C SER A 199 5.82 -33.99 5.14
#